data_b7e12d5a118a450af4dcb4f5d8aeac47
#
_entry.id   b7e12d5a118a450af4dcb4f5d8aeac47
#
_cell.length_a   1.000
_cell.length_b   1.000
_cell.length_c   1.000
_cell.angle_alpha   90.00
_cell.angle_beta   90.00
_cell.angle_gamma   90.00
#
_symmetry.space_group_name_H-M   'P 1'
#
loop_
_entity.id
_entity.type
_entity.pdbx_description
1 polymer ?
#
loop_
_entity_poly.entity_id
_entity_poly.type
_entity_poly.pdbx_seq_one_letter_code
_entity_poly.pdbx_strand_id
1 'polypeptide(L)'
;STTTSFYQHINGSHLGSDMFPEVYPFIPELEFDSWVTIGLDQGAGAGEAAPQSIVSTDFNWVEQFEAGGNIDIDDSIGGSWFVIDPNGTVNAVSGDDMKILVMQLTTDGAPSGTINVQMFNHGSQEDVSRVALSFEGITGTQANSCGCTDPLACNFDDTANIDDGSCEFPEPGFTCDGDCVEDLDGDGICDIEDPCVGEYD
;
A
#
# COMPACT_ATOMS: atom_id res chain seq x y z
N SER A 1 1.35 11.15 12.73
CA SER A 1 2.19 11.25 13.94
C SER A 1 2.86 9.93 14.27
N THR A 2 3.91 9.98 15.05
CA THR A 2 4.57 8.81 15.64
C THR A 2 4.90 9.09 17.11
N THR A 3 5.15 8.04 17.87
CA THR A 3 5.56 8.17 19.30
C THR A 3 7.02 8.57 19.48
N THR A 4 7.82 8.53 18.40
CA THR A 4 9.22 8.96 18.35
C THR A 4 9.40 10.03 17.27
N SER A 5 10.27 9.79 16.31
CA SER A 5 10.43 10.66 15.13
C SER A 5 10.32 9.84 13.85
N PHE A 6 9.95 10.48 12.76
CA PHE A 6 10.14 9.90 11.44
C PHE A 6 11.61 9.98 11.04
N TYR A 7 12.09 8.93 10.41
CA TYR A 7 13.43 8.94 9.85
C TYR A 7 13.47 9.87 8.64
N GLN A 8 14.41 10.78 8.64
CA GLN A 8 14.67 11.73 7.56
C GLN A 8 16.17 11.75 7.27
N HIS A 9 16.53 11.40 6.05
CA HIS A 9 17.91 11.42 5.62
C HIS A 9 18.30 12.83 5.11
N ILE A 10 19.49 13.30 5.42
CA ILE A 10 19.95 14.66 5.04
C ILE A 10 19.96 14.92 3.53
N ASN A 11 20.03 13.88 2.71
CA ASN A 11 19.95 13.95 1.25
C ASN A 11 18.60 13.44 0.73
N GLY A 12 17.62 13.23 1.60
CA GLY A 12 16.27 12.82 1.26
C GLY A 12 15.38 14.00 0.88
N SER A 13 14.10 13.74 0.76
CA SER A 13 13.07 14.73 0.45
C SER A 13 11.75 14.34 1.09
N HIS A 14 10.90 15.33 1.37
CA HIS A 14 9.53 15.09 1.80
C HIS A 14 8.62 14.54 0.69
N LEU A 15 9.09 14.50 -0.57
CA LEU A 15 8.35 13.93 -1.71
C LEU A 15 9.04 12.68 -2.26
N GLY A 16 8.28 11.60 -2.42
CA GLY A 16 8.76 10.35 -3.05
C GLY A 16 9.23 10.56 -4.49
N SER A 17 8.66 11.53 -5.21
CA SER A 17 9.08 11.88 -6.57
C SER A 17 10.48 12.49 -6.66
N ASP A 18 11.08 12.89 -5.55
CA ASP A 18 12.45 13.42 -5.50
C ASP A 18 13.46 12.34 -5.11
N MET A 19 13.00 11.12 -4.89
CA MET A 19 13.87 9.99 -4.56
C MET A 19 14.53 9.44 -5.83
N PHE A 20 15.77 8.97 -5.67
CA PHE A 20 16.59 8.44 -6.76
C PHE A 20 17.13 7.06 -6.39
N PRO A 21 16.41 5.97 -6.69
CA PRO A 21 16.82 4.60 -6.34
C PRO A 21 18.21 4.22 -6.86
N GLU A 22 18.70 4.86 -7.91
CA GLU A 22 20.03 4.63 -8.47
C GLU A 22 21.17 4.98 -7.50
N VAL A 23 20.90 5.81 -6.49
CA VAL A 23 21.89 6.18 -5.47
C VAL A 23 21.88 5.27 -4.23
N TYR A 24 20.84 4.45 -4.04
CA TYR A 24 20.71 3.56 -2.88
C TYR A 24 21.90 2.58 -2.71
N PRO A 25 22.52 2.04 -3.78
CA PRO A 25 23.73 1.23 -3.63
C PRO A 25 24.92 1.97 -3.02
N PHE A 26 24.91 3.30 -3.04
CA PHE A 26 25.98 4.15 -2.52
C PHE A 26 25.61 4.79 -1.18
N ILE A 27 24.32 5.01 -0.94
CA ILE A 27 23.74 5.59 0.28
C ILE A 27 22.52 4.74 0.65
N PRO A 28 22.69 3.55 1.21
CA PRO A 28 21.57 2.63 1.48
C PRO A 28 20.52 3.19 2.42
N GLU A 29 20.92 4.09 3.30
CA GLU A 29 20.02 4.71 4.27
C GLU A 29 18.92 5.57 3.64
N LEU A 30 19.13 6.06 2.41
CA LEU A 30 18.12 6.81 1.66
C LEU A 30 16.88 5.99 1.30
N GLU A 31 17.01 4.69 1.14
CA GLU A 31 15.86 3.79 0.88
C GLU A 31 14.82 3.85 2.01
N PHE A 32 15.25 4.20 3.23
CA PHE A 32 14.39 4.26 4.41
C PHE A 32 13.89 5.67 4.72
N ASP A 33 14.13 6.65 3.86
CA ASP A 33 13.66 8.02 4.07
C ASP A 33 12.12 8.08 4.13
N SER A 34 11.57 8.99 4.93
CA SER A 34 10.13 9.16 5.04
C SER A 34 9.65 10.29 4.12
N TRP A 35 8.67 10.00 3.30
CA TRP A 35 8.15 10.94 2.31
C TRP A 35 6.65 10.73 2.05
N VAL A 36 6.01 11.72 1.44
CA VAL A 36 4.66 11.66 0.93
C VAL A 36 4.66 11.67 -0.60
N THR A 37 3.61 11.13 -1.22
CA THR A 37 3.54 11.04 -2.69
C THR A 37 2.11 10.89 -3.18
N ILE A 38 1.96 10.83 -4.50
CA ILE A 38 0.79 10.30 -5.20
C ILE A 38 1.31 9.38 -6.31
N GLY A 39 1.40 8.09 -5.97
CA GLY A 39 1.76 7.02 -6.88
C GLY A 39 3.23 6.94 -7.32
N LEU A 40 4.13 7.78 -6.79
CA LEU A 40 5.55 7.80 -7.16
C LEU A 40 6.45 7.55 -5.94
N ASP A 41 7.39 6.63 -6.09
CA ASP A 41 8.49 6.36 -5.16
C ASP A 41 9.86 6.78 -5.72
N GLN A 42 9.84 7.41 -6.88
CA GLN A 42 11.02 7.91 -7.60
C GLN A 42 10.62 9.05 -8.55
N GLY A 43 11.60 9.62 -9.24
CA GLY A 43 11.38 10.70 -10.22
C GLY A 43 10.33 10.35 -11.27
N ALA A 44 9.48 11.32 -11.61
CA ALA A 44 8.39 11.12 -12.55
C ALA A 44 8.88 10.75 -13.96
N GLY A 45 8.32 9.70 -14.51
CA GLY A 45 8.54 9.23 -15.87
C GLY A 45 7.62 9.87 -16.91
N ALA A 46 7.61 9.31 -18.13
CA ALA A 46 6.74 9.80 -19.20
C ALA A 46 5.26 9.55 -18.89
N GLY A 47 4.46 10.61 -18.88
CA GLY A 47 3.02 10.55 -18.56
C GLY A 47 2.72 10.60 -17.06
N GLU A 48 3.72 10.75 -16.22
CA GLU A 48 3.60 10.93 -14.78
C GLU A 48 3.82 12.40 -14.40
N ALA A 49 3.32 12.80 -13.25
CA ALA A 49 3.56 14.13 -12.70
C ALA A 49 3.94 14.05 -11.21
N ALA A 50 5.04 14.72 -10.87
CA ALA A 50 5.47 14.87 -9.49
C ALA A 50 4.40 15.60 -8.67
N PRO A 51 4.06 15.13 -7.48
CA PRO A 51 3.22 15.87 -6.55
C PRO A 51 3.83 17.21 -6.18
N GLN A 52 2.97 18.16 -5.86
CA GLN A 52 3.35 19.47 -5.33
C GLN A 52 2.82 19.62 -3.92
N SER A 53 3.55 20.33 -3.08
CA SER A 53 3.17 20.58 -1.70
C SER A 53 2.63 22.00 -1.52
N ILE A 54 1.55 22.12 -0.75
CA ILE A 54 1.08 23.40 -0.22
C ILE A 54 1.34 23.41 1.27
N VAL A 55 1.98 24.50 1.72
CA VAL A 55 2.19 24.78 3.14
C VAL A 55 1.38 26.01 3.53
N SER A 56 0.89 26.04 4.77
CA SER A 56 0.24 27.20 5.36
C SER A 56 1.27 28.28 5.68
N THR A 57 0.82 29.54 5.73
CA THR A 57 1.67 30.64 6.20
C THR A 57 1.95 30.56 7.69
N ASP A 58 1.08 29.92 8.44
CA ASP A 58 1.17 29.81 9.90
C ASP A 58 1.89 28.54 10.35
N PHE A 59 1.94 27.54 9.48
CA PHE A 59 2.56 26.25 9.77
C PHE A 59 3.19 25.62 8.52
N ASN A 60 4.52 25.47 8.53
CA ASN A 60 5.25 24.77 7.50
C ASN A 60 5.43 23.29 7.87
N TRP A 61 4.46 22.48 7.48
CA TRP A 61 4.49 21.04 7.76
C TRP A 61 5.66 20.32 7.09
N VAL A 62 6.15 20.82 5.95
CA VAL A 62 7.30 20.25 5.24
C VAL A 62 8.56 20.36 6.08
N GLU A 63 8.88 21.56 6.60
CA GLU A 63 10.05 21.75 7.45
C GLU A 63 9.97 20.89 8.73
N GLN A 64 8.78 20.77 9.31
CA GLN A 64 8.58 19.95 10.51
C GLN A 64 8.77 18.48 10.21
N PHE A 65 8.24 17.99 9.08
CA PHE A 65 8.35 16.61 8.67
C PHE A 65 9.80 16.25 8.30
N GLU A 66 10.49 17.09 7.53
CA GLU A 66 11.92 16.93 7.19
C GLU A 66 12.85 17.00 8.42
N ALA A 67 12.39 17.61 9.51
CA ALA A 67 13.06 17.53 10.81
C ALA A 67 12.71 16.26 11.61
N GLY A 68 11.98 15.32 11.05
CA GLY A 68 11.51 14.09 11.70
C GLY A 68 10.28 14.27 12.58
N GLY A 69 9.65 15.45 12.55
CA GLY A 69 8.47 15.76 13.35
C GLY A 69 7.16 15.24 12.74
N ASN A 70 6.11 15.31 13.55
CA ASN A 70 4.78 14.93 13.12
C ASN A 70 4.20 15.95 12.13
N ILE A 71 3.43 15.46 11.16
CA ILE A 71 2.57 16.30 10.33
C ILE A 71 1.26 16.50 11.09
N ASP A 72 1.00 17.72 11.54
CA ASP A 72 -0.23 18.09 12.23
C ASP A 72 -0.74 19.41 11.63
N ILE A 73 -1.79 19.30 10.82
CA ILE A 73 -2.34 20.40 10.05
C ILE A 73 -3.81 20.55 10.41
N ASP A 74 -4.13 21.59 11.18
CA ASP A 74 -5.49 21.93 11.61
C ASP A 74 -5.74 23.43 11.41
N ASP A 75 -5.51 23.92 10.19
CA ASP A 75 -5.80 25.29 9.83
C ASP A 75 -6.78 25.39 8.66
N SER A 76 -7.31 26.59 8.42
CA SER A 76 -8.36 26.84 7.43
C SER A 76 -7.89 26.70 5.98
N ILE A 77 -6.59 26.78 5.74
CA ILE A 77 -5.96 26.66 4.42
C ILE A 77 -5.48 25.23 4.21
N GLY A 78 -5.01 24.61 5.30
CA GLY A 78 -4.49 23.26 5.30
C GLY A 78 -3.11 23.14 4.66
N GLY A 79 -2.43 22.04 4.94
CA GLY A 79 -1.29 21.58 4.16
C GLY A 79 -1.74 20.38 3.32
N SER A 80 -1.22 20.29 2.13
CA SER A 80 -1.55 19.18 1.24
C SER A 80 -0.43 18.89 0.28
N TRP A 81 -0.47 17.68 -0.29
CA TRP A 81 0.25 17.35 -1.51
C TRP A 81 -0.75 16.88 -2.56
N PHE A 82 -0.51 17.22 -3.80
CA PHE A 82 -1.49 16.99 -4.88
C PHE A 82 -0.81 16.97 -6.24
N VAL A 83 -1.49 16.37 -7.22
CA VAL A 83 -1.13 16.43 -8.64
C VAL A 83 -2.10 17.39 -9.35
N ILE A 84 -1.57 18.30 -10.17
CA ILE A 84 -2.37 19.38 -10.80
C ILE A 84 -3.37 18.85 -11.83
N ASP A 85 -2.98 17.87 -12.62
CA ASP A 85 -3.85 17.27 -13.65
C ASP A 85 -3.97 15.76 -13.45
N PRO A 86 -4.81 15.32 -12.50
CA PRO A 86 -4.95 13.89 -12.23
C PRO A 86 -5.52 13.09 -13.42
N ASN A 87 -6.19 13.73 -14.37
CA ASN A 87 -6.74 13.05 -15.53
C ASN A 87 -5.71 12.76 -16.63
N GLY A 88 -4.63 13.53 -16.64
CA GLY A 88 -3.53 13.39 -17.58
C GLY A 88 -2.33 12.60 -17.05
N THR A 89 -2.38 12.20 -15.78
CA THR A 89 -1.23 11.60 -15.09
C THR A 89 -1.49 10.15 -14.67
N VAL A 90 -0.64 9.26 -15.14
CA VAL A 90 -0.79 7.80 -14.94
C VAL A 90 -0.65 7.43 -13.46
N ASN A 91 0.27 8.07 -12.73
CA ASN A 91 0.52 7.78 -11.32
C ASN A 91 -0.59 8.23 -10.36
N ALA A 92 -1.46 9.14 -10.79
CA ALA A 92 -2.59 9.62 -9.98
C ALA A 92 -3.89 8.81 -10.22
N VAL A 93 -3.81 7.75 -11.00
CA VAL A 93 -4.95 6.86 -11.32
C VAL A 93 -4.62 5.47 -10.79
N SER A 94 -5.58 4.88 -10.05
CA SER A 94 -5.41 3.51 -9.57
C SER A 94 -5.33 2.54 -10.75
N GLY A 95 -4.39 1.60 -10.68
CA GLY A 95 -4.28 0.48 -11.61
C GLY A 95 -5.35 -0.60 -11.36
N ASP A 96 -5.12 -1.78 -11.92
CA ASP A 96 -6.01 -2.95 -11.76
C ASP A 96 -6.09 -3.42 -10.30
N ASP A 97 -5.05 -3.15 -9.49
CA ASP A 97 -4.99 -3.43 -8.06
C ASP A 97 -5.78 -2.44 -7.19
N MET A 98 -6.35 -1.39 -7.79
CA MET A 98 -7.12 -0.34 -7.09
C MET A 98 -6.33 0.37 -5.97
N LYS A 99 -5.00 0.44 -6.09
CA LYS A 99 -4.11 1.03 -5.09
C LYS A 99 -3.41 2.26 -5.65
N ILE A 100 -3.15 3.24 -4.80
CA ILE A 100 -2.27 4.38 -5.07
C ILE A 100 -1.37 4.56 -3.86
N LEU A 101 -0.06 4.56 -4.07
CA LEU A 101 0.92 4.85 -3.02
C LEU A 101 0.77 6.32 -2.58
N VAL A 102 0.66 6.57 -1.28
CA VAL A 102 0.46 7.93 -0.75
C VAL A 102 1.57 8.40 0.18
N MET A 103 2.33 7.47 0.77
CA MET A 103 3.48 7.80 1.62
C MET A 103 4.33 6.57 1.94
N GLN A 104 5.56 6.83 2.32
CA GLN A 104 6.44 5.92 3.06
C GLN A 104 6.78 6.58 4.39
N LEU A 105 6.62 5.86 5.49
CA LEU A 105 6.93 6.36 6.82
C LEU A 105 7.84 5.36 7.54
N THR A 106 9.04 5.78 7.83
CA THR A 106 10.02 5.00 8.59
C THR A 106 10.18 5.59 9.99
N THR A 107 9.98 4.78 11.00
CA THR A 107 10.08 5.17 12.40
C THR A 107 10.33 3.94 13.27
N ASP A 108 11.02 4.11 14.39
CA ASP A 108 11.14 3.11 15.44
C ASP A 108 10.00 3.19 16.48
N GLY A 109 9.08 4.15 16.28
CA GLY A 109 7.89 4.34 17.09
C GLY A 109 6.63 3.72 16.48
N ALA A 110 5.48 4.04 17.07
CA ALA A 110 4.17 3.65 16.55
C ALA A 110 3.59 4.80 15.70
N PRO A 111 3.57 4.67 14.36
CA PRO A 111 2.94 5.67 13.52
C PRO A 111 1.42 5.58 13.61
N SER A 112 0.76 6.73 13.61
CA SER A 112 -0.70 6.83 13.56
C SER A 112 -1.10 8.12 12.86
N GLY A 113 -2.28 8.16 12.29
CA GLY A 113 -2.75 9.39 11.66
C GLY A 113 -4.08 9.26 10.94
N THR A 114 -4.51 10.40 10.44
CA THR A 114 -5.65 10.50 9.52
C THR A 114 -5.24 11.35 8.33
N ILE A 115 -5.49 10.84 7.14
CA ILE A 115 -5.26 11.53 5.87
C ILE A 115 -6.61 11.79 5.23
N ASN A 116 -6.86 13.03 4.85
CA ASN A 116 -8.04 13.37 4.07
C ASN A 116 -7.69 13.30 2.58
N VAL A 117 -8.32 12.38 1.88
CA VAL A 117 -8.08 12.15 0.45
C VAL A 117 -9.25 12.70 -0.35
N GLN A 118 -8.93 13.49 -1.36
CA GLN A 118 -9.90 13.92 -2.37
C GLN A 118 -9.64 13.15 -3.66
N MET A 119 -10.66 12.47 -4.14
CA MET A 119 -10.63 11.69 -5.38
C MET A 119 -11.63 12.27 -6.38
N PHE A 120 -11.22 12.33 -7.64
CA PHE A 120 -12.05 12.73 -8.77
C PHE A 120 -12.50 11.46 -9.48
N ASN A 121 -13.72 11.00 -9.17
CA ASN A 121 -14.27 9.77 -9.73
C ASN A 121 -14.35 9.88 -11.25
N HIS A 122 -13.83 8.87 -11.94
CA HIS A 122 -13.76 8.84 -13.42
C HIS A 122 -13.09 10.08 -14.01
N GLY A 123 -12.22 10.75 -13.25
CA GLY A 123 -11.56 11.97 -13.66
C GLY A 123 -12.45 13.22 -13.72
N SER A 124 -13.67 13.18 -13.18
CA SER A 124 -14.61 14.28 -13.21
C SER A 124 -14.44 15.22 -12.04
N GLN A 125 -14.26 16.51 -12.31
CA GLN A 125 -14.25 17.56 -11.27
C GLN A 125 -15.63 17.80 -10.63
N GLU A 126 -16.69 17.30 -11.27
CA GLU A 126 -18.06 17.40 -10.74
C GLU A 126 -18.43 16.21 -9.85
N ASP A 127 -17.71 15.08 -9.99
CA ASP A 127 -17.90 13.87 -9.19
C ASP A 127 -16.69 13.65 -8.25
N VAL A 128 -16.77 14.28 -7.09
CA VAL A 128 -15.67 14.31 -6.11
C VAL A 128 -16.03 13.54 -4.86
N SER A 129 -15.23 12.54 -4.54
CA SER A 129 -15.26 11.86 -3.24
C SER A 129 -14.22 12.44 -2.29
N ARG A 130 -14.59 12.59 -1.02
CA ARG A 130 -13.67 12.95 0.06
C ARG A 130 -13.76 11.91 1.15
N VAL A 131 -12.64 11.32 1.49
CA VAL A 131 -12.55 10.23 2.45
C VAL A 131 -11.46 10.55 3.48
N ALA A 132 -11.77 10.34 4.74
CA ALA A 132 -10.76 10.35 5.81
C ALA A 132 -10.28 8.90 6.02
N LEU A 133 -9.01 8.66 5.78
CA LEU A 133 -8.35 7.39 6.00
C LEU A 133 -7.53 7.47 7.28
N SER A 134 -7.94 6.70 8.29
CA SER A 134 -7.19 6.63 9.54
C SER A 134 -6.35 5.35 9.58
N PHE A 135 -5.15 5.46 10.11
CA PHE A 135 -4.26 4.33 10.35
C PHE A 135 -3.67 4.43 11.76
N GLU A 136 -3.47 3.28 12.37
CA GLU A 136 -2.74 3.14 13.61
C GLU A 136 -1.63 2.13 13.38
N GLY A 137 -0.41 2.55 13.65
CA GLY A 137 0.76 1.71 13.45
C GLY A 137 0.82 0.59 14.47
N ILE A 138 1.17 -0.56 14.01
CA ILE A 138 1.45 -1.72 14.83
C ILE A 138 2.76 -1.44 15.57
N THR A 139 2.72 -1.49 16.90
CA THR A 139 3.94 -1.48 17.72
C THR A 139 4.62 -2.83 17.59
N GLY A 140 5.63 -2.92 16.80
CA GLY A 140 6.43 -4.12 16.54
C GLY A 140 7.08 -4.06 15.18
N THR A 141 8.22 -4.67 15.05
CA THR A 141 8.89 -4.89 13.77
C THR A 141 8.05 -5.83 12.91
N GLN A 142 6.98 -5.31 12.34
CA GLN A 142 6.39 -5.95 11.17
C GLN A 142 7.20 -5.41 9.99
N ALA A 143 8.28 -6.10 9.67
CA ALA A 143 8.80 -6.05 8.33
C ALA A 143 7.62 -6.31 7.40
N ASN A 144 7.45 -5.49 6.35
CA ASN A 144 6.49 -5.79 5.31
C ASN A 144 6.80 -7.20 4.80
N SER A 145 6.01 -8.17 5.25
CA SER A 145 6.11 -9.54 4.76
C SER A 145 5.06 -9.67 3.67
N CYS A 146 5.53 -9.69 2.44
CA CYS A 146 4.67 -9.97 1.29
C CYS A 146 4.45 -11.48 1.20
N GLY A 147 3.24 -11.88 0.95
CA GLY A 147 2.82 -13.27 0.81
C GLY A 147 1.31 -13.39 0.69
N CYS A 148 0.81 -14.60 0.57
CA CYS A 148 -0.62 -14.85 0.52
C CYS A 148 -1.26 -14.61 1.89
N THR A 149 -2.20 -13.68 1.98
CA THR A 149 -2.93 -13.34 3.21
C THR A 149 -4.30 -14.00 3.33
N ASP A 150 -4.71 -14.81 2.33
CA ASP A 150 -5.98 -15.52 2.37
C ASP A 150 -5.83 -16.88 3.09
N PRO A 151 -6.49 -17.08 4.25
CA PRO A 151 -6.38 -18.32 5.01
C PRO A 151 -6.98 -19.57 4.31
N LEU A 152 -7.66 -19.38 3.18
CA LEU A 152 -8.18 -20.48 2.36
C LEU A 152 -7.20 -20.92 1.27
N ALA A 153 -6.13 -20.18 1.06
CA ALA A 153 -5.10 -20.52 0.09
C ALA A 153 -4.14 -21.59 0.63
N CYS A 154 -3.62 -22.42 -0.26
CA CYS A 154 -2.70 -23.50 0.07
C CYS A 154 -1.33 -23.01 0.53
N ASN A 155 -0.94 -21.83 0.10
CA ASN A 155 0.30 -21.15 0.47
C ASN A 155 0.06 -19.95 1.40
N PHE A 156 -1.01 -20.00 2.22
CA PHE A 156 -1.26 -18.98 3.24
C PHE A 156 -0.05 -18.78 4.14
N ASP A 157 0.37 -17.53 4.28
CA ASP A 157 1.46 -17.11 5.17
C ASP A 157 0.89 -16.24 6.29
N ASP A 158 0.80 -16.78 7.49
CA ASP A 158 0.28 -16.10 8.69
C ASP A 158 1.18 -14.96 9.15
N THR A 159 2.39 -14.86 8.62
CA THR A 159 3.32 -13.76 8.87
C THR A 159 3.22 -12.64 7.85
N ALA A 160 2.56 -12.89 6.70
CA ALA A 160 2.34 -11.90 5.68
C ALA A 160 1.31 -10.86 6.14
N ASN A 161 1.65 -9.59 5.95
CA ASN A 161 0.76 -8.46 6.22
C ASN A 161 0.42 -7.66 4.97
N ILE A 162 0.99 -8.04 3.84
CA ILE A 162 0.71 -7.49 2.51
C ILE A 162 0.47 -8.66 1.56
N ASP A 163 -0.72 -8.70 0.98
CA ASP A 163 -1.02 -9.63 -0.09
C ASP A 163 -0.25 -9.23 -1.36
N ASP A 164 0.59 -10.13 -1.85
CA ASP A 164 1.40 -9.95 -3.06
C ASP A 164 0.76 -10.60 -4.30
N GLY A 165 -0.46 -11.13 -4.17
CA GLY A 165 -1.17 -11.82 -5.23
C GLY A 165 -0.67 -13.23 -5.51
N SER A 166 0.17 -13.79 -4.62
CA SER A 166 0.73 -15.14 -4.78
C SER A 166 -0.19 -16.26 -4.29
N CYS A 167 -1.44 -15.95 -3.86
CA CYS A 167 -2.34 -16.94 -3.32
C CYS A 167 -2.63 -18.05 -4.34
N GLU A 168 -2.35 -19.29 -3.94
CA GLU A 168 -2.68 -20.50 -4.68
C GLU A 168 -3.83 -21.23 -3.99
N PHE A 169 -4.89 -21.49 -4.72
CA PHE A 169 -6.06 -22.20 -4.20
C PHE A 169 -6.10 -23.62 -4.73
N PRO A 170 -6.64 -24.58 -3.94
CA PRO A 170 -6.81 -25.94 -4.42
C PRO A 170 -7.79 -25.98 -5.59
N GLU A 171 -7.67 -26.99 -6.44
CA GLU A 171 -8.66 -27.24 -7.48
C GLU A 171 -10.03 -27.56 -6.85
N PRO A 172 -11.15 -27.21 -7.50
CA PRO A 172 -12.47 -27.53 -6.98
C PRO A 172 -12.62 -29.01 -6.69
N GLY A 173 -13.03 -29.37 -5.46
CA GLY A 173 -13.20 -30.75 -5.02
C GLY A 173 -11.96 -31.39 -4.38
N PHE A 174 -10.84 -30.66 -4.32
CA PHE A 174 -9.60 -31.12 -3.71
C PHE A 174 -9.17 -30.26 -2.53
N THR A 175 -8.41 -30.85 -1.62
CA THR A 175 -7.68 -30.13 -0.58
C THR A 175 -6.36 -29.61 -1.13
N CYS A 176 -5.65 -28.79 -0.35
CA CYS A 176 -4.32 -28.32 -0.73
C CYS A 176 -3.26 -29.44 -0.84
N ASP A 177 -3.48 -30.56 -0.18
CA ASP A 177 -2.61 -31.74 -0.26
C ASP A 177 -2.94 -32.63 -1.48
N GLY A 178 -3.99 -32.27 -2.23
CA GLY A 178 -4.47 -33.01 -3.39
C GLY A 178 -5.39 -34.17 -3.05
N ASP A 179 -5.85 -34.26 -1.81
CA ASP A 179 -6.83 -35.25 -1.37
C ASP A 179 -8.24 -34.80 -1.77
N CYS A 180 -9.15 -35.79 -1.97
CA CYS A 180 -10.56 -35.48 -2.18
C CYS A 180 -11.20 -34.79 -0.98
N VAL A 181 -11.99 -33.76 -1.24
CA VAL A 181 -12.88 -33.17 -0.21
C VAL A 181 -14.04 -34.11 0.11
N GLU A 182 -14.59 -34.77 -0.92
CA GLU A 182 -15.66 -35.76 -0.81
C GLU A 182 -15.34 -36.94 -1.72
N ASP A 183 -15.45 -38.16 -1.17
CA ASP A 183 -15.34 -39.50 -1.81
C ASP A 183 -16.30 -40.40 -1.08
N LEU A 184 -17.57 -40.43 -1.55
CA LEU A 184 -18.71 -41.00 -0.81
C LEU A 184 -18.67 -42.52 -0.75
N ASP A 185 -18.13 -43.20 -1.75
CA ASP A 185 -18.04 -44.65 -1.81
C ASP A 185 -16.65 -45.21 -1.48
N GLY A 186 -15.63 -44.34 -1.40
CA GLY A 186 -14.29 -44.68 -0.95
C GLY A 186 -13.49 -45.47 -1.99
N ASP A 187 -13.79 -45.29 -3.28
CA ASP A 187 -13.08 -45.99 -4.36
C ASP A 187 -11.76 -45.29 -4.75
N GLY A 188 -11.55 -44.05 -4.24
CA GLY A 188 -10.37 -43.22 -4.48
C GLY A 188 -10.51 -42.26 -5.68
N ILE A 189 -11.71 -42.15 -6.25
CA ILE A 189 -12.08 -41.12 -7.23
C ILE A 189 -12.94 -40.08 -6.52
N CYS A 190 -12.56 -38.81 -6.61
CA CYS A 190 -13.32 -37.74 -5.94
C CYS A 190 -14.72 -37.59 -6.55
N ASP A 191 -15.73 -37.36 -5.72
CA ASP A 191 -17.14 -37.20 -6.16
C ASP A 191 -17.32 -36.21 -7.31
N ILE A 192 -16.44 -35.20 -7.42
CA ILE A 192 -16.48 -34.21 -8.50
C ILE A 192 -16.05 -34.77 -9.86
N GLU A 193 -15.23 -35.84 -9.86
CA GLU A 193 -14.74 -36.54 -11.05
C GLU A 193 -15.41 -37.90 -11.27
N ASP A 194 -16.11 -38.40 -10.25
CA ASP A 194 -16.76 -39.69 -10.28
C ASP A 194 -18.16 -39.62 -10.91
N PRO A 195 -18.40 -40.33 -12.04
CA PRO A 195 -19.72 -40.42 -12.64
C PRO A 195 -20.67 -41.36 -11.88
N CYS A 196 -20.17 -42.16 -10.92
CA CYS A 196 -20.92 -43.23 -10.20
C CYS A 196 -20.96 -42.97 -8.67
N VAL A 197 -20.94 -41.72 -8.23
CA VAL A 197 -20.94 -41.33 -6.82
C VAL A 197 -21.88 -42.18 -5.97
N GLY A 198 -21.34 -42.90 -4.98
CA GLY A 198 -22.08 -43.76 -4.04
C GLY A 198 -22.42 -45.16 -4.55
N GLU A 199 -21.90 -45.59 -5.68
CA GLU A 199 -21.93 -47.00 -6.15
C GLU A 199 -20.48 -47.51 -6.25
N TYR A 200 -20.18 -48.67 -5.66
CA TYR A 200 -18.88 -49.32 -5.84
C TYR A 200 -18.75 -49.83 -7.28
N ASP A 201 -17.69 -49.48 -7.96
CA ASP A 201 -17.32 -49.99 -9.28
C ASP A 201 -16.88 -51.49 -9.24
#